data_8adce49230895f114696a97b25fb23a4
#
_entry.id   8adce49230895f114696a97b25fb23a4
#
_cell.length_a   1.000
_cell.length_b   1.000
_cell.length_c   1.000
_cell.angle_alpha   90.00
_cell.angle_beta   90.00
_cell.angle_gamma   90.00
#
_symmetry.space_group_name_H-M   'P 1'
#
loop_
_entity.id
_entity.type
_entity.pdbx_description
1 polymer ?
#
loop_
_entity_poly.entity_id
_entity_poly.type
_entity_poly.pdbx_seq_one_letter_code
_entity_poly.pdbx_strand_id
1 'polypeptide(L)'
;MKILLISANTVRVPYYIFPLGLDYVAGALAGKHTVEIADVNLGKNIDPLLAMIREFKPDAIGISLRNIDNTDVNDVRGFIQTYRGQVDAIRSVSRAPIILGGSGFTIFPKQLMAELKADYGIIGEGERLPLLLDAMESGTDPSGIPGVITAAGAERIPPPLGEP
;
A
#
# COMPACT_ATOMS: atom_id res chain seq x y z
N MET A 1 12.81 -11.36 -0.11
CA MET A 1 12.05 -10.73 1.00
C MET A 1 10.71 -11.41 1.23
N LYS A 2 10.12 -11.26 2.43
CA LYS A 2 8.73 -11.55 2.76
C LYS A 2 7.91 -10.28 2.62
N ILE A 3 6.93 -10.27 1.73
CA ILE A 3 6.12 -9.09 1.41
C ILE A 3 4.67 -9.37 1.82
N LEU A 4 4.10 -8.51 2.65
CA LEU A 4 2.68 -8.55 2.95
C LEU A 4 1.97 -7.44 2.19
N LEU A 5 1.01 -7.80 1.33
CA LEU A 5 0.17 -6.87 0.59
C LEU A 5 -1.19 -6.77 1.27
N ILE A 6 -1.61 -5.56 1.61
CA ILE A 6 -2.86 -5.30 2.36
C ILE A 6 -3.83 -4.50 1.50
N SER A 7 -5.04 -5.03 1.31
CA SER A 7 -6.19 -4.26 0.85
C SER A 7 -6.80 -3.53 2.05
N ALA A 8 -6.64 -2.22 2.09
CA ALA A 8 -7.13 -1.38 3.19
C ALA A 8 -8.60 -0.96 3.03
N ASN A 9 -9.26 -1.40 1.96
CA ASN A 9 -10.64 -1.07 1.69
C ASN A 9 -11.58 -1.66 2.74
N THR A 10 -12.52 -0.84 3.25
CA THR A 10 -13.53 -1.26 4.23
C THR A 10 -14.96 -1.18 3.67
N VAL A 11 -15.12 -0.76 2.42
CA VAL A 11 -16.43 -0.59 1.78
C VAL A 11 -16.95 -1.92 1.27
N ARG A 12 -18.15 -2.30 1.74
CA ARG A 12 -18.83 -3.57 1.39
C ARG A 12 -20.12 -3.36 0.59
N VAL A 13 -20.54 -2.12 0.44
CA VAL A 13 -21.81 -1.79 -0.23
C VAL A 13 -21.51 -1.21 -1.61
N PRO A 14 -22.24 -1.57 -2.65
CA PRO A 14 -23.36 -2.53 -2.72
C PRO A 14 -22.92 -4.02 -2.67
N TYR A 15 -21.64 -4.31 -2.89
CA TYR A 15 -21.06 -5.66 -2.82
C TYR A 15 -19.57 -5.59 -2.49
N TYR A 16 -19.05 -6.68 -1.96
CA TYR A 16 -17.62 -6.85 -1.75
C TYR A 16 -16.86 -6.81 -3.08
N ILE A 17 -15.75 -6.07 -3.11
CA ILE A 17 -14.90 -5.99 -4.29
C ILE A 17 -13.57 -6.66 -3.98
N PHE A 18 -13.29 -7.73 -4.71
CA PHE A 18 -12.03 -8.46 -4.63
C PHE A 18 -10.86 -7.53 -5.02
N PRO A 19 -9.73 -7.54 -4.30
CA PRO A 19 -8.58 -6.68 -4.57
C PRO A 19 -7.72 -7.22 -5.74
N LEU A 20 -8.30 -7.31 -6.94
CA LEU A 20 -7.65 -7.86 -8.14
C LEU A 20 -6.29 -7.19 -8.45
N GLY A 21 -6.18 -5.88 -8.23
CA GLY A 21 -4.92 -5.16 -8.44
C GLY A 21 -3.79 -5.65 -7.53
N LEU A 22 -4.11 -6.04 -6.28
CA LEU A 22 -3.09 -6.63 -5.39
C LEU A 22 -2.71 -8.04 -5.80
N ASP A 23 -3.65 -8.82 -6.29
CA ASP A 23 -3.39 -10.17 -6.80
C ASP A 23 -2.45 -10.12 -8.01
N TYR A 24 -2.67 -9.16 -8.91
CA TYR A 24 -1.78 -8.90 -10.04
C TYR A 24 -0.36 -8.51 -9.59
N VAL A 25 -0.25 -7.62 -8.61
CA VAL A 25 1.05 -7.23 -8.03
C VAL A 25 1.73 -8.41 -7.36
N ALA A 26 0.99 -9.24 -6.62
CA ALA A 26 1.54 -10.45 -6.00
C ALA A 26 2.08 -11.42 -7.05
N GLY A 27 1.37 -11.59 -8.17
CA GLY A 27 1.84 -12.39 -9.30
C GLY A 27 3.16 -11.89 -9.88
N ALA A 28 3.33 -10.56 -10.00
CA ALA A 28 4.57 -9.96 -10.48
C ALA A 28 5.77 -10.15 -9.51
N LEU A 29 5.50 -10.35 -8.23
CA LEU A 29 6.52 -10.61 -7.20
C LEU A 29 6.82 -12.10 -7.01
N ALA A 30 5.93 -12.97 -7.50
CA ALA A 30 6.08 -14.41 -7.34
C ALA A 30 7.38 -14.92 -8.00
N GLY A 31 8.04 -15.86 -7.34
CA GLY A 31 9.31 -16.42 -7.81
C GLY A 31 10.56 -15.69 -7.28
N LYS A 32 10.45 -14.42 -6.90
CA LYS A 32 11.56 -13.66 -6.27
C LYS A 32 11.32 -13.41 -4.78
N HIS A 33 10.07 -13.22 -4.38
CA HIS A 33 9.68 -12.90 -3.01
C HIS A 33 8.62 -13.89 -2.50
N THR A 34 8.53 -14.04 -1.17
CA THR A 34 7.41 -14.72 -0.52
C THR A 34 6.33 -13.68 -0.25
N VAL A 35 5.17 -13.84 -0.87
CA VAL A 35 4.10 -12.85 -0.82
C VAL A 35 2.86 -13.43 -0.15
N GLU A 36 2.31 -12.68 0.81
CA GLU A 36 1.01 -12.92 1.42
C GLU A 36 0.08 -11.74 1.13
N ILE A 37 -1.21 -12.02 0.97
CA ILE A 37 -2.24 -10.99 0.77
C ILE A 37 -3.20 -11.02 1.92
N ALA A 38 -3.46 -9.86 2.52
CA ALA A 38 -4.50 -9.66 3.53
C ALA A 38 -5.55 -8.68 3.02
N ASP A 39 -6.82 -9.00 3.20
CA ASP A 39 -7.92 -8.08 2.92
C ASP A 39 -8.65 -7.75 4.23
N VAL A 40 -8.56 -6.48 4.63
CA VAL A 40 -9.21 -5.97 5.85
C VAL A 40 -10.74 -6.15 5.79
N ASN A 41 -11.30 -6.18 4.58
CA ASN A 41 -12.74 -6.36 4.37
C ASN A 41 -13.26 -7.76 4.77
N LEU A 42 -12.40 -8.77 4.80
CA LEU A 42 -12.77 -10.13 5.17
C LEU A 42 -12.88 -10.31 6.69
N GLY A 43 -12.26 -9.43 7.48
CA GLY A 43 -12.32 -9.46 8.95
C GLY A 43 -13.49 -8.66 9.52
N LYS A 44 -13.87 -8.98 10.77
CA LYS A 44 -14.78 -8.15 11.57
C LYS A 44 -14.05 -6.98 12.23
N ASN A 45 -12.75 -7.14 12.47
CA ASN A 45 -11.84 -6.16 13.05
C ASN A 45 -10.42 -6.38 12.49
N ILE A 46 -9.45 -5.64 12.97
CA ILE A 46 -8.06 -5.69 12.50
C ILE A 46 -7.21 -6.81 13.13
N ASP A 47 -7.69 -7.48 14.18
CA ASP A 47 -6.91 -8.47 14.94
C ASP A 47 -6.34 -9.61 14.09
N PRO A 48 -7.10 -10.20 13.12
CA PRO A 48 -6.56 -11.24 12.25
C PRO A 48 -5.35 -10.74 11.43
N LEU A 49 -5.39 -9.49 10.95
CA LEU A 49 -4.26 -8.88 10.23
C LEU A 49 -3.04 -8.73 11.15
N LEU A 50 -3.24 -8.25 12.38
CA LEU A 50 -2.13 -8.10 13.34
C LEU A 50 -1.53 -9.46 13.75
N ALA A 51 -2.34 -10.50 13.85
CA ALA A 51 -1.86 -11.86 14.08
C ALA A 51 -1.03 -12.37 12.90
N MET A 52 -1.51 -12.19 11.67
CA MET A 52 -0.77 -12.53 10.44
C MET A 52 0.58 -11.81 10.38
N ILE A 53 0.63 -10.52 10.68
CA ILE A 53 1.88 -9.74 10.68
C ILE A 53 2.89 -10.32 11.68
N ARG A 54 2.46 -10.67 12.90
CA ARG A 54 3.33 -11.25 13.92
C ARG A 54 3.89 -12.62 13.52
N GLU A 55 3.07 -13.43 12.85
CA GLU A 55 3.44 -14.78 12.39
C GLU A 55 4.32 -14.71 11.15
N PHE A 56 3.87 -14.00 10.13
CA PHE A 56 4.55 -13.90 8.85
C PHE A 56 5.88 -13.13 8.94
N LYS A 57 5.94 -12.10 9.80
CA LYS A 57 7.10 -11.21 10.00
C LYS A 57 7.60 -10.65 8.66
N PRO A 58 6.80 -9.80 8.01
CA PRO A 58 7.15 -9.25 6.71
C PRO A 58 8.38 -8.35 6.77
N ASP A 59 9.20 -8.38 5.73
CA ASP A 59 10.33 -7.46 5.50
C ASP A 59 9.84 -6.11 4.95
N ALA A 60 8.69 -6.09 4.25
CA ALA A 60 8.00 -4.89 3.80
C ALA A 60 6.49 -5.12 3.75
N ILE A 61 5.71 -4.05 3.94
CA ILE A 61 4.25 -4.06 3.95
C ILE A 61 3.74 -3.07 2.89
N GLY A 62 3.09 -3.60 1.84
CA GLY A 62 2.40 -2.80 0.84
C GLY A 62 0.93 -2.60 1.23
N ILE A 63 0.44 -1.37 1.23
CA ILE A 63 -0.95 -1.03 1.54
C ILE A 63 -1.60 -0.39 0.32
N SER A 64 -2.62 -1.03 -0.23
CA SER A 64 -3.41 -0.51 -1.34
C SER A 64 -4.58 0.32 -0.80
N LEU A 65 -4.56 1.61 -1.13
CA LEU A 65 -5.61 2.57 -0.83
C LEU A 65 -6.47 2.76 -2.07
N ARG A 66 -7.73 2.32 -2.01
CA ARG A 66 -8.64 2.41 -3.14
C ARG A 66 -9.52 3.66 -3.07
N ASN A 67 -10.16 3.87 -1.92
CA ASN A 67 -11.09 4.95 -1.71
C ASN A 67 -10.44 6.01 -0.83
N ILE A 68 -10.52 7.28 -1.24
CA ILE A 68 -10.04 8.42 -0.47
C ILE A 68 -11.14 9.44 -0.25
N ASP A 69 -12.19 9.36 -1.04
CA ASP A 69 -13.36 10.22 -0.99
C ASP A 69 -14.60 9.40 -0.70
N ASN A 70 -15.44 9.94 0.16
CA ASN A 70 -16.77 9.42 0.41
C ASN A 70 -17.75 10.33 -0.35
N THR A 71 -18.58 9.74 -1.21
CA THR A 71 -19.67 10.46 -1.86
C THR A 71 -20.72 10.95 -0.85
N ASP A 72 -20.59 10.56 0.40
CA ASP A 72 -21.38 11.11 1.50
C ASP A 72 -20.79 12.46 1.92
N VAL A 73 -21.50 13.54 1.57
CA VAL A 73 -21.11 14.94 1.83
C VAL A 73 -20.85 15.22 3.33
N ASN A 74 -21.27 14.31 4.21
CA ASN A 74 -21.13 14.45 5.66
C ASN A 74 -19.90 13.77 6.26
N ASP A 75 -19.12 12.98 5.50
CA ASP A 75 -17.98 12.22 6.05
C ASP A 75 -16.74 12.21 5.14
N VAL A 76 -16.29 13.36 4.71
CA VAL A 76 -15.09 13.54 3.88
C VAL A 76 -13.80 13.08 4.60
N ARG A 77 -13.82 12.94 5.93
CA ARG A 77 -12.63 12.57 6.74
C ARG A 77 -12.56 11.10 7.11
N GLY A 78 -13.62 10.31 6.89
CA GLY A 78 -13.74 8.95 7.41
C GLY A 78 -12.66 7.99 6.92
N PHE A 79 -12.33 8.01 5.65
CA PHE A 79 -11.34 7.08 5.07
C PHE A 79 -9.91 7.33 5.57
N ILE A 80 -9.46 8.58 5.63
CA ILE A 80 -8.11 8.92 6.08
C ILE A 80 -7.93 8.53 7.56
N GLN A 81 -8.93 8.78 8.40
CA GLN A 81 -8.90 8.38 9.80
C GLN A 81 -8.86 6.85 9.95
N THR A 82 -9.65 6.14 9.15
CA THR A 82 -9.65 4.66 9.13
C THR A 82 -8.27 4.13 8.72
N TYR A 83 -7.68 4.65 7.64
CA TYR A 83 -6.35 4.25 7.19
C TYR A 83 -5.27 4.58 8.22
N ARG A 84 -5.35 5.75 8.88
CA ARG A 84 -4.44 6.10 9.97
C ARG A 84 -4.54 5.09 11.11
N GLY A 85 -5.75 4.76 11.56
CA GLY A 85 -5.95 3.74 12.59
C GLY A 85 -5.38 2.38 12.21
N GLN A 86 -5.51 1.96 10.94
CA GLN A 86 -4.91 0.72 10.44
C GLN A 86 -3.38 0.80 10.45
N VAL A 87 -2.78 1.88 9.95
CA VAL A 87 -1.32 2.07 9.94
C VAL A 87 -0.76 2.12 11.36
N ASP A 88 -1.40 2.83 12.27
CA ASP A 88 -0.97 2.91 13.67
C ASP A 88 -1.02 1.52 14.34
N ALA A 89 -2.07 0.74 14.08
CA ALA A 89 -2.18 -0.63 14.58
C ALA A 89 -1.07 -1.53 13.99
N ILE A 90 -0.79 -1.44 12.69
CA ILE A 90 0.31 -2.18 12.04
C ILE A 90 1.65 -1.79 12.68
N ARG A 91 1.90 -0.50 12.87
CA ARG A 91 3.14 0.00 13.49
C ARG A 91 3.31 -0.46 14.95
N SER A 92 2.22 -0.75 15.66
CA SER A 92 2.29 -1.29 17.02
C SER A 92 2.88 -2.69 17.10
N VAL A 93 2.86 -3.46 15.98
CA VAL A 93 3.31 -4.86 15.91
C VAL A 93 4.45 -5.10 14.93
N SER A 94 4.76 -4.15 14.05
CA SER A 94 5.82 -4.29 13.04
C SER A 94 6.60 -3.01 12.84
N ARG A 95 7.90 -3.15 12.55
CA ARG A 95 8.78 -2.06 12.11
C ARG A 95 9.13 -2.15 10.62
N ALA A 96 8.54 -3.09 9.91
CA ALA A 96 8.72 -3.21 8.47
C ALA A 96 8.32 -1.90 7.77
N PRO A 97 9.06 -1.46 6.74
CA PRO A 97 8.69 -0.28 5.98
C PRO A 97 7.31 -0.45 5.34
N ILE A 98 6.52 0.63 5.40
CA ILE A 98 5.18 0.71 4.82
C ILE A 98 5.26 1.41 3.47
N ILE A 99 4.74 0.75 2.45
CA ILE A 99 4.67 1.22 1.07
C ILE A 99 3.20 1.46 0.72
N LEU A 100 2.82 2.68 0.43
CA LEU A 100 1.47 3.01 -0.02
C LEU A 100 1.36 2.91 -1.54
N GLY A 101 0.21 2.49 -2.01
CA GLY A 101 -0.12 2.44 -3.43
C GLY A 101 -1.62 2.36 -3.67
N GLY A 102 -2.00 2.10 -4.93
CA GLY A 102 -3.38 1.98 -5.35
C GLY A 102 -3.99 3.27 -5.91
N SER A 103 -5.18 3.16 -6.51
CA SER A 103 -5.82 4.27 -7.22
C SER A 103 -6.09 5.48 -6.34
N GLY A 104 -6.52 5.26 -5.10
CA GLY A 104 -6.75 6.35 -4.14
C GLY A 104 -5.46 7.06 -3.76
N PHE A 105 -4.37 6.31 -3.53
CA PHE A 105 -3.08 6.91 -3.23
C PHE A 105 -2.57 7.80 -4.37
N THR A 106 -2.75 7.37 -5.61
CA THR A 106 -2.26 8.09 -6.82
C THR A 106 -2.85 9.49 -6.95
N ILE A 107 -4.04 9.76 -6.36
CA ILE A 107 -4.70 11.06 -6.47
C ILE A 107 -4.07 12.11 -5.53
N PHE A 108 -3.73 11.73 -4.29
CA PHE A 108 -3.14 12.64 -3.30
C PHE A 108 -1.89 12.06 -2.61
N PRO A 109 -0.86 11.69 -3.39
CA PRO A 109 0.23 10.86 -2.87
C PRO A 109 1.02 11.57 -1.75
N LYS A 110 1.38 12.83 -1.91
CA LYS A 110 2.17 13.58 -0.91
C LYS A 110 1.42 13.77 0.40
N GLN A 111 0.12 14.07 0.30
CA GLN A 111 -0.72 14.25 1.47
C GLN A 111 -0.89 12.95 2.24
N LEU A 112 -1.16 11.84 1.54
CA LEU A 112 -1.31 10.53 2.15
C LEU A 112 0.00 10.00 2.76
N MET A 113 1.15 10.27 2.12
CA MET A 113 2.46 9.97 2.72
C MET A 113 2.65 10.66 4.07
N ALA A 114 2.35 11.97 4.13
CA ALA A 114 2.49 12.76 5.34
C ALA A 114 1.49 12.34 6.44
N GLU A 115 0.21 12.18 6.06
CA GLU A 115 -0.89 11.83 6.98
C GLU A 115 -0.75 10.44 7.59
N LEU A 116 -0.29 9.47 6.79
CA LEU A 116 -0.15 8.07 7.19
C LEU A 116 1.27 7.72 7.64
N LYS A 117 2.21 8.68 7.58
CA LYS A 117 3.63 8.49 7.95
C LYS A 117 4.23 7.24 7.33
N ALA A 118 3.96 7.02 6.05
CA ALA A 118 4.52 5.90 5.30
C ALA A 118 5.98 6.15 4.90
N ASP A 119 6.73 5.08 4.68
CA ASP A 119 8.14 5.17 4.31
C ASP A 119 8.30 5.41 2.81
N TYR A 120 7.44 4.75 2.02
CA TYR A 120 7.44 4.83 0.56
C TYR A 120 6.02 4.90 0.01
N GLY A 121 5.91 5.38 -1.23
CA GLY A 121 4.67 5.35 -1.99
C GLY A 121 4.94 5.07 -3.47
N ILE A 122 3.97 4.45 -4.14
CA ILE A 122 4.00 4.15 -5.57
C ILE A 122 2.81 4.82 -6.25
N ILE A 123 3.10 5.79 -7.11
CA ILE A 123 2.12 6.47 -7.94
C ILE A 123 1.88 5.65 -9.21
N GLY A 124 0.62 5.47 -9.57
CA GLY A 124 0.21 4.73 -10.75
C GLY A 124 0.26 3.21 -10.54
N GLU A 125 0.81 2.50 -11.51
CA GLU A 125 0.75 1.04 -11.56
C GLU A 125 1.71 0.37 -10.58
N GLY A 126 1.27 -0.77 -10.01
CA GLY A 126 2.05 -1.57 -9.06
C GLY A 126 3.31 -2.23 -9.63
N GLU A 127 3.52 -2.15 -10.95
CA GLU A 127 4.71 -2.68 -11.65
C GLU A 127 6.03 -2.08 -11.18
N ARG A 128 5.98 -0.95 -10.45
CA ARG A 128 7.16 -0.31 -9.86
C ARG A 128 7.57 -0.91 -8.52
N LEU A 129 6.69 -1.69 -7.89
CA LEU A 129 6.99 -2.32 -6.61
C LEU A 129 8.22 -3.25 -6.69
N PRO A 130 8.40 -4.11 -7.70
CA PRO A 130 9.63 -4.90 -7.84
C PRO A 130 10.90 -4.04 -7.85
N LEU A 131 10.90 -2.91 -8.57
CA LEU A 131 12.05 -2.02 -8.64
C LEU A 131 12.37 -1.36 -7.28
N LEU A 132 11.34 -0.96 -6.54
CA LEU A 132 11.51 -0.44 -5.18
C LEU A 132 12.08 -1.49 -4.24
N LEU A 133 11.56 -2.74 -4.29
CA LEU A 133 12.05 -3.83 -3.45
C LEU A 133 13.51 -4.19 -3.80
N ASP A 134 13.89 -4.17 -5.07
CA ASP A 134 15.28 -4.38 -5.50
C ASP A 134 16.22 -3.28 -4.97
N ALA A 135 15.79 -2.04 -4.99
CA ALA A 135 16.53 -0.93 -4.41
C ALA A 135 16.68 -1.09 -2.88
N MET A 136 15.61 -1.53 -2.20
CA MET A 136 15.63 -1.80 -0.76
C MET A 136 16.59 -2.96 -0.40
N GLU A 137 16.57 -4.05 -1.18
CA GLU A 137 17.45 -5.20 -0.96
C GLU A 137 18.94 -4.85 -1.20
N SER A 138 19.21 -4.02 -2.20
CA SER A 138 20.57 -3.58 -2.54
C SER A 138 21.08 -2.41 -1.71
N GLY A 139 20.20 -1.77 -0.93
CA GLY A 139 20.52 -0.55 -0.17
C GLY A 139 20.78 0.66 -1.05
N THR A 140 20.25 0.68 -2.31
CA THR A 140 20.35 1.81 -3.21
C THR A 140 19.21 2.81 -2.97
N ASP A 141 19.45 4.08 -3.27
CA ASP A 141 18.45 5.14 -3.11
C ASP A 141 17.30 4.96 -4.13
N PRO A 142 16.05 4.72 -3.67
CA PRO A 142 14.91 4.53 -4.56
C PRO A 142 14.34 5.84 -5.12
N SER A 143 14.80 7.00 -4.67
CA SER A 143 14.29 8.31 -5.13
C SER A 143 14.47 8.54 -6.62
N GLY A 144 15.38 7.79 -7.25
CA GLY A 144 15.60 7.79 -8.69
C GLY A 144 14.57 7.02 -9.51
N ILE A 145 13.72 6.21 -8.90
CA ILE A 145 12.73 5.38 -9.60
C ILE A 145 11.50 6.24 -9.93
N PRO A 146 11.11 6.37 -11.22
CA PRO A 146 9.92 7.14 -11.58
C PRO A 146 8.66 6.62 -10.90
N GLY A 147 7.87 7.50 -10.30
CA GLY A 147 6.63 7.15 -9.59
C GLY A 147 6.81 6.63 -8.17
N VAL A 148 8.05 6.49 -7.69
CA VAL A 148 8.31 6.19 -6.28
C VAL A 148 8.45 7.50 -5.50
N ILE A 149 7.72 7.60 -4.37
CA ILE A 149 7.87 8.67 -3.38
C ILE A 149 8.53 8.07 -2.15
N THR A 150 9.51 8.78 -1.59
CA THR A 150 10.10 8.48 -0.29
C THR A 150 9.53 9.40 0.80
N ALA A 151 9.70 9.05 2.06
CA ALA A 151 9.33 9.91 3.19
C ALA A 151 9.98 11.31 3.13
N ALA A 152 11.14 11.45 2.46
CA ALA A 152 11.78 12.73 2.22
C ALA A 152 11.09 13.59 1.14
N GLY A 153 10.03 13.09 0.51
CA GLY A 153 9.20 13.82 -0.45
C GLY A 153 9.78 13.91 -1.88
N ALA A 154 10.80 13.11 -2.19
CA ALA A 154 11.29 13.00 -3.56
C ALA A 154 10.21 12.35 -4.43
N GLU A 155 9.77 13.04 -5.47
CA GLU A 155 8.72 12.60 -6.38
C GLU A 155 9.16 12.78 -7.82
N ARG A 156 9.06 11.72 -8.62
CA ARG A 156 9.13 11.80 -10.07
C ARG A 156 7.80 11.29 -10.64
N ILE A 157 7.18 12.13 -11.47
CA ILE A 157 5.95 11.73 -12.17
C ILE A 157 6.30 10.54 -13.08
N PRO A 158 5.60 9.41 -13.00
CA PRO A 158 5.83 8.32 -13.91
C PRO A 158 5.62 8.79 -15.35
N PRO A 159 6.44 8.36 -16.31
CA PRO A 159 6.14 8.61 -17.71
C PRO A 159 4.77 8.00 -18.05
N PRO A 160 4.00 8.62 -18.95
CA PRO A 160 2.80 7.99 -19.48
C PRO A 160 3.17 6.59 -19.99
N LEU A 161 2.28 5.62 -19.78
CA LEU A 161 2.46 4.29 -20.35
C LEU A 161 2.68 4.49 -21.85
N GLY A 162 3.82 4.03 -22.37
CA GLY A 162 4.13 4.18 -23.78
C GLY A 162 2.98 3.64 -24.61
N GLU A 163 2.61 4.35 -25.65
CA GLU A 163 1.70 3.83 -26.66
C GLU A 163 2.30 2.50 -27.20
N PRO A 164 1.47 1.48 -27.43
CA PRO A 164 1.92 0.19 -27.93
C PRO A 164 2.60 0.31 -29.28
#